data_344592c9b9f426096b95ca7da2567d3a
#
_entry.id   344592c9b9f426096b95ca7da2567d3a
#
_cell.length_a   1.000
_cell.length_b   1.000
_cell.length_c   1.000
_cell.angle_alpha   90.00
_cell.angle_beta   90.00
_cell.angle_gamma   90.00
#
_symmetry.space_group_name_H-M   'P 1'
#
loop_
_entity.id
_entity.type
_entity.pdbx_description
1 polymer ?
#
loop_
_entity_poly.entity_id
_entity_poly.type
_entity_poly.pdbx_seq_one_letter_code
_entity_poly.pdbx_strand_id
1 'polypeptide(L)'
;MTEQNTQSGFVFNLEKIYIKDSSFEVPGAPQVFLDTTNPEVGVQLGISHNQVNAEQGLYEVVLAVTVTAKHADKAVFLAEAHQAGLFRIGGMPEADLPKVLEIACPNVLLPFVREAVNELVGKGG
;
A
#
# COMPACT_ATOMS: atom_id res chain seq x y z
N MET A 1 3.00 6.61 -26.14
CA MET A 1 2.59 6.21 -26.47
C MET A 1 1.87 5.14 -26.30
N THR A 2 1.59 4.65 -26.07
CA THR A 2 0.68 3.71 -25.81
C THR A 2 0.49 2.70 -26.83
N GLU A 3 1.37 2.58 -27.75
CA GLU A 3 1.20 1.68 -28.84
C GLU A 3 1.12 0.27 -28.43
N GLN A 4 1.84 -0.12 -27.42
CA GLN A 4 1.81 -1.49 -26.97
C GLN A 4 0.44 -1.91 -26.54
N ASN A 5 -0.35 -0.98 -26.04
CA ASN A 5 -1.70 -1.29 -25.63
C ASN A 5 -2.57 -1.65 -26.79
N THR A 6 -2.41 -0.92 -27.87
CA THR A 6 -3.24 -1.17 -29.03
C THR A 6 -2.92 -2.49 -29.67
N GLN A 7 -1.66 -2.93 -29.63
CA GLN A 7 -1.28 -4.14 -30.27
C GLN A 7 -1.99 -5.36 -29.72
N SER A 8 -2.07 -5.46 -28.43
CA SER A 8 -2.67 -6.62 -27.79
C SER A 8 -4.10 -6.36 -27.31
N GLY A 9 -4.55 -5.12 -27.40
CA GLY A 9 -5.81 -4.74 -26.77
C GLY A 9 -5.73 -4.66 -25.29
N PHE A 10 -4.57 -4.93 -24.70
CA PHE A 10 -4.36 -4.93 -23.27
C PHE A 10 -4.07 -3.51 -22.78
N VAL A 11 -4.81 -3.07 -21.77
CA VAL A 11 -4.61 -1.76 -21.15
C VAL A 11 -4.29 -1.96 -19.68
N PHE A 12 -3.20 -1.33 -19.23
CA PHE A 12 -2.82 -1.36 -17.83
C PHE A 12 -2.08 -0.06 -17.53
N ASN A 13 -2.78 0.93 -16.98
CA ASN A 13 -2.23 2.24 -16.69
C ASN A 13 -2.53 2.65 -15.28
N LEU A 14 -1.54 3.21 -14.60
CA LEU A 14 -1.73 3.83 -13.31
C LEU A 14 -2.12 5.29 -13.56
N GLU A 15 -3.38 5.62 -13.25
CA GLU A 15 -3.92 6.95 -13.50
C GLU A 15 -3.59 7.91 -12.36
N LYS A 16 -3.66 7.42 -11.13
CA LYS A 16 -3.39 8.23 -9.95
C LYS A 16 -2.82 7.36 -8.85
N ILE A 17 -1.97 7.96 -8.02
CA ILE A 17 -1.46 7.29 -6.83
C ILE A 17 -1.65 8.25 -5.66
N TYR A 18 -2.10 7.74 -4.52
CA TYR A 18 -2.43 8.60 -3.38
C TYR A 18 -2.45 7.79 -2.10
N ILE A 19 -2.26 8.50 -0.97
CA ILE A 19 -2.45 7.92 0.35
C ILE A 19 -3.91 8.09 0.70
N LYS A 20 -4.59 6.98 0.92
CA LYS A 20 -6.01 7.00 1.26
C LYS A 20 -6.20 7.21 2.76
N ASP A 21 -5.26 6.68 3.55
CA ASP A 21 -5.32 6.83 4.99
C ASP A 21 -3.94 6.53 5.55
N SER A 22 -3.57 7.18 6.65
CA SER A 22 -2.33 6.89 7.34
C SER A 22 -2.44 7.31 8.79
N SER A 23 -1.74 6.59 9.66
CA SER A 23 -1.71 6.91 11.07
C SER A 23 -0.37 6.50 11.67
N PHE A 24 0.05 7.21 12.71
CA PHE A 24 1.29 6.93 13.39
C PHE A 24 1.17 7.36 14.83
N GLU A 25 1.59 6.48 15.75
CA GLU A 25 1.57 6.76 17.18
C GLU A 25 2.81 6.23 17.85
N VAL A 26 3.26 6.97 18.86
CA VAL A 26 4.32 6.51 19.76
C VAL A 26 3.72 6.56 21.18
N PRO A 27 2.91 5.56 21.55
CA PRO A 27 2.12 5.67 22.79
C PRO A 27 2.94 5.72 24.05
N GLY A 28 4.17 5.19 24.06
CA GLY A 28 5.02 5.20 25.22
C GLY A 28 6.01 6.36 25.27
N ALA A 29 5.88 7.35 24.39
CA ALA A 29 6.79 8.49 24.40
C ALA A 29 6.49 9.37 25.59
N PRO A 30 7.51 9.99 26.21
CA PRO A 30 8.92 9.92 25.83
C PRO A 30 9.69 8.78 26.47
N GLN A 31 9.10 8.05 27.42
CA GLN A 31 9.82 7.04 28.18
C GLN A 31 10.41 5.93 27.31
N VAL A 32 9.73 5.61 26.20
CA VAL A 32 10.20 4.55 25.31
C VAL A 32 11.55 4.89 24.69
N PHE A 33 11.90 6.17 24.60
CA PHE A 33 13.17 6.59 24.03
C PHE A 33 14.34 6.31 24.95
N LEU A 34 14.08 6.00 26.21
CA LEU A 34 15.13 5.68 27.18
C LEU A 34 15.52 4.20 27.13
N ASP A 35 14.73 3.39 26.46
CA ASP A 35 14.99 1.97 26.31
C ASP A 35 15.85 1.78 25.06
N THR A 36 17.04 1.20 25.23
CA THR A 36 17.98 1.03 24.13
C THR A 36 17.92 -0.36 23.51
N THR A 37 17.05 -1.24 23.99
CA THR A 37 16.92 -2.56 23.38
C THR A 37 16.16 -2.46 22.08
N ASN A 38 16.48 -3.38 21.17
CA ASN A 38 15.81 -3.40 19.87
C ASN A 38 14.39 -3.93 20.03
N PRO A 39 13.40 -3.25 19.48
CA PRO A 39 12.03 -3.74 19.55
C PRO A 39 11.80 -4.89 18.58
N GLU A 40 10.78 -5.66 18.87
CA GLU A 40 10.28 -6.64 17.92
C GLU A 40 9.35 -5.93 16.94
N VAL A 41 9.59 -6.16 15.66
CA VAL A 41 8.81 -5.48 14.60
C VAL A 41 7.97 -6.50 13.86
N GLY A 42 6.68 -6.23 13.79
CA GLY A 42 5.75 -7.03 13.01
C GLY A 42 5.19 -6.21 11.88
N VAL A 43 5.00 -6.86 10.73
CA VAL A 43 4.45 -6.20 9.56
C VAL A 43 3.27 -7.00 9.04
N GLN A 44 2.15 -6.34 8.79
CA GLN A 44 0.98 -6.96 8.21
C GLN A 44 0.62 -6.24 6.93
N LEU A 45 0.24 -7.01 5.93
CA LEU A 45 -0.14 -6.49 4.63
C LEU A 45 -1.58 -6.89 4.32
N GLY A 46 -2.33 -5.97 3.75
CA GLY A 46 -3.67 -6.24 3.29
C GLY A 46 -3.86 -5.65 1.91
N ILE A 47 -4.64 -6.32 1.08
CA ILE A 47 -4.90 -5.86 -0.27
C ILE A 47 -6.41 -5.85 -0.47
N SER A 48 -6.93 -4.75 -1.03
CA SER A 48 -8.32 -4.67 -1.41
C SER A 48 -8.45 -3.95 -2.73
N HIS A 49 -9.55 -4.18 -3.41
CA HIS A 49 -9.80 -3.51 -4.68
C HIS A 49 -11.28 -3.41 -4.92
N ASN A 50 -11.67 -2.43 -5.73
CA ASN A 50 -13.05 -2.29 -6.16
C ASN A 50 -13.11 -1.62 -7.52
N GLN A 51 -14.16 -1.90 -8.24
CA GLN A 51 -14.39 -1.30 -9.54
C GLN A 51 -15.01 0.08 -9.34
N VAL A 52 -14.36 1.10 -9.89
CA VAL A 52 -14.81 2.48 -9.74
C VAL A 52 -15.74 2.87 -10.89
N ASN A 53 -15.39 2.45 -12.11
CA ASN A 53 -16.18 2.76 -13.28
C ASN A 53 -16.01 1.62 -14.28
N ALA A 54 -17.11 0.88 -14.51
CA ALA A 54 -17.05 -0.31 -15.36
C ALA A 54 -16.79 0.04 -16.82
N GLU A 55 -17.38 1.12 -17.28
CA GLU A 55 -17.26 1.50 -18.69
C GLU A 55 -15.86 1.92 -19.06
N GLN A 56 -15.17 2.58 -18.13
CA GLN A 56 -13.81 3.05 -18.36
C GLN A 56 -12.76 2.08 -17.89
N GLY A 57 -13.16 0.97 -17.28
CA GLY A 57 -12.23 -0.01 -16.77
C GLY A 57 -11.38 0.52 -15.62
N LEU A 58 -11.97 1.36 -14.77
CA LEU A 58 -11.25 1.97 -13.65
C LEU A 58 -11.44 1.18 -12.37
N TYR A 59 -10.33 0.87 -11.72
CA TYR A 59 -10.32 0.12 -10.47
C TYR A 59 -9.44 0.85 -9.45
N GLU A 60 -9.91 0.88 -8.21
CA GLU A 60 -9.06 1.31 -7.11
C GLU A 60 -8.48 0.09 -6.45
N VAL A 61 -7.15 0.08 -6.26
CA VAL A 61 -6.47 -0.98 -5.53
C VAL A 61 -5.77 -0.32 -4.35
N VAL A 62 -5.93 -0.91 -3.18
CA VAL A 62 -5.34 -0.38 -1.96
C VAL A 62 -4.42 -1.43 -1.35
N LEU A 63 -3.20 -1.04 -1.07
CA LEU A 63 -2.25 -1.85 -0.34
C LEU A 63 -2.09 -1.23 1.05
N ALA A 64 -2.55 -1.95 2.06
CA ALA A 64 -2.50 -1.50 3.45
C ALA A 64 -1.33 -2.17 4.15
N VAL A 65 -0.50 -1.38 4.82
CA VAL A 65 0.64 -1.87 5.56
C VAL A 65 0.52 -1.39 6.99
N THR A 66 0.61 -2.33 7.93
CA THR A 66 0.61 -2.01 9.36
C THR A 66 1.93 -2.50 9.93
N VAL A 67 2.67 -1.59 10.57
CA VAL A 67 3.94 -1.89 11.21
C VAL A 67 3.79 -1.63 12.70
N THR A 68 4.09 -2.66 13.50
CA THR A 68 4.02 -2.56 14.95
C THR A 68 5.38 -2.89 15.53
N ALA A 69 5.91 -2.02 16.37
CA ALA A 69 7.14 -2.28 17.09
C ALA A 69 6.81 -2.38 18.58
N LYS A 70 7.35 -3.41 19.24
CA LYS A 70 7.04 -3.68 20.65
C LYS A 70 8.28 -4.02 21.44
N HIS A 71 8.27 -3.58 22.70
CA HIS A 71 9.19 -4.09 23.72
C HIS A 71 8.35 -4.89 24.69
N ALA A 72 8.60 -6.18 24.79
CA ALA A 72 7.77 -7.10 25.56
C ALA A 72 6.34 -6.96 25.01
N ASP A 73 5.39 -6.55 25.84
CA ASP A 73 4.01 -6.41 25.37
C ASP A 73 3.61 -4.95 25.15
N LYS A 74 4.59 -4.04 25.22
CA LYS A 74 4.28 -2.62 25.10
C LYS A 74 4.63 -2.10 23.72
N ALA A 75 3.72 -1.37 23.13
CA ALA A 75 3.93 -0.79 21.81
C ALA A 75 4.94 0.34 21.88
N VAL A 76 5.98 0.26 21.05
CA VAL A 76 6.92 1.36 20.88
C VAL A 76 6.34 2.33 19.86
N PHE A 77 5.92 1.81 18.72
CA PHE A 77 5.19 2.62 17.75
C PHE A 77 4.23 1.76 16.94
N LEU A 78 3.26 2.42 16.36
CA LEU A 78 2.28 1.82 15.47
C LEU A 78 2.22 2.72 14.24
N ALA A 79 2.46 2.15 13.06
CA ALA A 79 2.39 2.90 11.81
C ALA A 79 1.49 2.15 10.85
N GLU A 80 0.60 2.88 10.20
CA GLU A 80 -0.31 2.28 9.23
C GLU A 80 -0.43 3.20 8.04
N ALA A 81 -0.34 2.65 6.83
CA ALA A 81 -0.50 3.42 5.62
C ALA A 81 -1.33 2.62 4.63
N HIS A 82 -2.31 3.28 4.02
CA HIS A 82 -3.14 2.71 2.97
C HIS A 82 -2.78 3.42 1.68
N GLN A 83 -1.93 2.78 0.89
CA GLN A 83 -1.48 3.32 -0.39
C GLN A 83 -2.43 2.88 -1.47
N ALA A 84 -3.05 3.82 -2.14
CA ALA A 84 -4.03 3.51 -3.17
C ALA A 84 -3.51 3.90 -4.54
N GLY A 85 -4.06 3.23 -5.53
CA GLY A 85 -3.84 3.57 -6.92
C GLY A 85 -5.12 3.43 -7.70
N LEU A 86 -5.35 4.35 -8.62
CA LEU A 86 -6.45 4.25 -9.56
C LEU A 86 -5.86 3.74 -10.86
N PHE A 87 -6.32 2.57 -11.28
CA PHE A 87 -5.79 1.87 -12.44
C PHE A 87 -6.83 1.75 -13.52
N ARG A 88 -6.40 1.94 -14.77
CA ARG A 88 -7.24 1.64 -15.93
C ARG A 88 -6.79 0.31 -16.48
N ILE A 89 -7.69 -0.67 -16.48
CA ILE A 89 -7.37 -2.05 -16.84
C ILE A 89 -8.42 -2.57 -17.79
N GLY A 90 -7.98 -3.16 -18.88
CA GLY A 90 -8.91 -3.73 -19.85
C GLY A 90 -8.22 -4.54 -20.93
N GLY A 91 -9.01 -5.16 -21.78
CA GLY A 91 -8.51 -5.89 -22.93
C GLY A 91 -7.90 -7.24 -22.63
N MET A 92 -8.07 -7.74 -21.42
CA MET A 92 -7.55 -9.06 -21.04
C MET A 92 -8.70 -10.02 -20.80
N PRO A 93 -8.45 -11.33 -20.84
CA PRO A 93 -9.47 -12.30 -20.45
C PRO A 93 -9.94 -12.04 -19.03
N GLU A 94 -11.22 -12.21 -18.80
CA GLU A 94 -11.82 -11.96 -17.51
C GLU A 94 -11.18 -12.80 -16.40
N ALA A 95 -10.74 -14.01 -16.76
CA ALA A 95 -10.12 -14.89 -15.79
C ALA A 95 -8.78 -14.35 -15.26
N ASP A 96 -8.14 -13.45 -16.00
CA ASP A 96 -6.85 -12.89 -15.61
C ASP A 96 -6.99 -11.66 -14.72
N LEU A 97 -8.16 -11.06 -14.68
CA LEU A 97 -8.38 -9.81 -13.95
C LEU A 97 -8.04 -9.93 -12.45
N PRO A 98 -8.47 -10.99 -11.75
CA PRO A 98 -8.11 -11.10 -10.34
C PRO A 98 -6.60 -11.09 -10.09
N LYS A 99 -5.82 -11.72 -10.97
CA LYS A 99 -4.37 -11.74 -10.81
C LYS A 99 -3.78 -10.36 -10.98
N VAL A 100 -4.31 -9.59 -11.92
CA VAL A 100 -3.84 -8.23 -12.13
C VAL A 100 -4.14 -7.37 -10.91
N LEU A 101 -5.36 -7.47 -10.37
CA LEU A 101 -5.77 -6.66 -9.23
C LEU A 101 -5.07 -7.07 -7.94
N GLU A 102 -4.72 -8.34 -7.79
CA GLU A 102 -4.19 -8.84 -6.53
C GLU A 102 -2.69 -9.05 -6.53
N ILE A 103 -2.06 -9.00 -7.68
CA ILE A 103 -0.62 -9.21 -7.79
C ILE A 103 0.06 -8.04 -8.48
N ALA A 104 -0.35 -7.73 -9.71
CA ALA A 104 0.34 -6.71 -10.50
C ALA A 104 0.17 -5.32 -9.91
N CYS A 105 -1.06 -4.95 -9.55
CA CYS A 105 -1.32 -3.63 -8.99
C CYS A 105 -0.65 -3.43 -7.65
N PRO A 106 -0.74 -4.37 -6.69
CA PRO A 106 -0.01 -4.21 -5.43
C PRO A 106 1.50 -4.09 -5.63
N ASN A 107 2.06 -4.80 -6.61
CA ASN A 107 3.50 -4.69 -6.88
C ASN A 107 3.88 -3.29 -7.36
N VAL A 108 3.00 -2.63 -8.09
CA VAL A 108 3.22 -1.24 -8.50
C VAL A 108 3.17 -0.31 -7.28
N LEU A 109 2.28 -0.59 -6.34
CA LEU A 109 2.09 0.26 -5.16
C LEU A 109 3.15 0.06 -4.08
N LEU A 110 3.83 -1.08 -4.10
CA LEU A 110 4.74 -1.46 -3.02
C LEU A 110 5.84 -0.42 -2.73
N PRO A 111 6.58 0.09 -3.72
CA PRO A 111 7.61 1.07 -3.40
C PRO A 111 7.03 2.37 -2.81
N PHE A 112 5.82 2.72 -3.19
CA PHE A 112 5.18 3.94 -2.67
C PHE A 112 4.75 3.77 -1.22
N VAL A 113 4.19 2.62 -0.87
CA VAL A 113 3.80 2.39 0.53
C VAL A 113 5.03 2.25 1.41
N ARG A 114 6.12 1.70 0.88
CA ARG A 114 7.36 1.61 1.63
C ARG A 114 7.87 3.00 1.97
N GLU A 115 7.82 3.91 1.02
CA GLU A 115 8.22 5.30 1.25
C GLU A 115 7.31 5.96 2.28
N ALA A 116 6.00 5.75 2.17
CA ALA A 116 5.04 6.33 3.10
C ALA A 116 5.30 5.87 4.53
N VAL A 117 5.56 4.58 4.72
CA VAL A 117 5.84 4.03 6.03
C VAL A 117 7.17 4.58 6.57
N ASN A 118 8.18 4.68 5.72
CA ASN A 118 9.47 5.23 6.13
C ASN A 118 9.33 6.66 6.63
N GLU A 119 8.51 7.46 5.96
CA GLU A 119 8.28 8.84 6.39
C GLU A 119 7.59 8.89 7.74
N LEU A 120 6.60 8.02 7.96
CA LEU A 120 5.91 8.00 9.24
C LEU A 120 6.84 7.59 10.36
N VAL A 121 7.60 6.52 10.17
CA VAL A 121 8.51 6.01 11.19
C VAL A 121 9.61 7.03 11.47
N GLY A 122 10.09 7.74 10.45
CA GLY A 122 11.10 8.77 10.62
C GLY A 122 10.66 9.90 11.52
N LYS A 123 9.34 10.19 11.54
CA LYS A 123 8.81 11.24 12.41
C LYS A 123 8.74 10.82 13.86
N GLY A 124 8.86 9.54 14.14
CA GLY A 124 8.76 9.04 15.49
C GLY A 124 10.08 8.97 16.24
N GLY A 125 11.15 9.44 15.61
CA GLY A 125 12.46 9.36 16.22
C GLY A 125 13.17 8.10 15.76
#